data_3d0919f80e09167b43de9aecee8fa89c
#
_entry.id   3d0919f80e09167b43de9aecee8fa89c
#
_cell.length_a   1.000
_cell.length_b   1.000
_cell.length_c   1.000
_cell.angle_alpha   90.00
_cell.angle_beta   90.00
_cell.angle_gamma   90.00
#
_symmetry.space_group_name_H-M   'P 1'
#
loop_
_entity.id
_entity.type
_entity.pdbx_description
1 polymer ?
#
loop_
_entity_poly.entity_id
_entity_poly.type
_entity_poly.pdbx_seq_one_letter_code
_entity_poly.pdbx_strand_id
1 'polypeptide(L)'
;MMLTQRENYLRTVEMRNPEWIPCTVAIIEATWHKYRESLEEIVIKYPSIFGKYEKGTRDFDDLGVRRKGETYKDEWGCVWYHAADGLAGQVKVHPLEDWKAFDSYKPPDPFKLKGPPQADSPPAETWEQARKRLKEDKKKGRLAYGYIPHDSLFQRVYDLRGFKNFLIDTIAQPERLRELIDMVVEYNLKLIGWWLENDVDIIGFGDDLGTQTRLTINPETFRRLFIPAYTEMFRTCREAGVHVHFHSDGHIMEVAQDLVDAGVSVLNLQDNVNGIDNIQRELKGKVCIDLDIDRQGIMPFGTPEKVEEHIRNVVLKLGSKRGGLMLTAGIYPDVPLANLDALCQAIEKYRCYYSK
;
A
#
# COMPACT_ATOMS: atom_id res chain seq x y z
N MET A 1 -14.88 -23.47 15.93
CA MET A 1 -13.83 -22.60 16.52
C MET A 1 -13.73 -21.39 15.59
N MET A 2 -13.75 -20.19 16.13
CA MET A 2 -13.66 -18.97 15.30
C MET A 2 -12.24 -18.86 14.73
N LEU A 3 -12.10 -18.48 13.47
CA LEU A 3 -10.79 -18.32 12.83
C LEU A 3 -9.97 -17.21 13.53
N THR A 4 -8.65 -17.37 13.59
CA THR A 4 -7.76 -16.26 13.93
C THR A 4 -7.74 -15.20 12.81
N GLN A 5 -7.26 -14.00 13.10
CA GLN A 5 -7.10 -12.95 12.06
C GLN A 5 -6.22 -13.45 10.91
N ARG A 6 -5.11 -14.12 11.24
CA ARG A 6 -4.19 -14.68 10.25
C ARG A 6 -4.87 -15.73 9.37
N GLU A 7 -5.55 -16.69 9.97
CA GLU A 7 -6.25 -17.74 9.21
C GLU A 7 -7.33 -17.17 8.31
N ASN A 8 -8.13 -16.22 8.82
CA ASN A 8 -9.18 -15.59 8.04
C ASN A 8 -8.61 -14.77 6.87
N TYR A 9 -7.51 -14.02 7.10
CA TYR A 9 -6.82 -13.27 6.06
C TYR A 9 -6.31 -14.21 4.95
N LEU A 10 -5.56 -15.26 5.31
CA LEU A 10 -5.02 -16.22 4.36
C LEU A 10 -6.12 -16.95 3.60
N ARG A 11 -7.21 -17.34 4.26
CA ARG A 11 -8.36 -17.93 3.57
C ARG A 11 -9.01 -16.94 2.59
N THR A 12 -9.02 -15.65 2.92
CA THR A 12 -9.53 -14.63 1.99
C THR A 12 -8.65 -14.54 0.74
N VAL A 13 -7.34 -14.46 0.92
CA VAL A 13 -6.36 -14.43 -0.20
C VAL A 13 -6.47 -15.66 -1.08
N GLU A 14 -6.57 -16.84 -0.47
CA GLU A 14 -6.60 -18.14 -1.15
C GLU A 14 -8.00 -18.59 -1.56
N MET A 15 -9.02 -17.74 -1.36
CA MET A 15 -10.43 -18.03 -1.68
C MET A 15 -10.94 -19.33 -1.06
N ARG A 16 -10.61 -19.55 0.22
CA ARG A 16 -10.95 -20.76 1.00
C ARG A 16 -11.98 -20.52 2.10
N ASN A 17 -13.08 -19.87 1.77
CA ASN A 17 -14.24 -19.62 2.65
C ASN A 17 -13.83 -18.95 3.98
N PRO A 18 -13.43 -17.67 3.99
CA PRO A 18 -13.20 -16.90 5.20
C PRO A 18 -14.51 -16.67 5.96
N GLU A 19 -14.42 -16.36 7.26
CA GLU A 19 -15.60 -16.04 8.09
C GLU A 19 -16.02 -14.57 7.98
N TRP A 20 -15.10 -13.67 7.60
CA TRP A 20 -15.42 -12.25 7.38
C TRP A 20 -14.51 -11.65 6.30
N ILE A 21 -14.96 -10.55 5.71
CA ILE A 21 -14.16 -9.71 4.80
C ILE A 21 -13.16 -8.94 5.66
N PRO A 22 -11.83 -9.11 5.48
CA PRO A 22 -10.83 -8.29 6.16
C PRO A 22 -10.98 -6.83 5.76
N CYS A 23 -10.86 -5.93 6.75
CA CYS A 23 -11.01 -4.50 6.53
C CYS A 23 -9.90 -3.76 7.26
N THR A 24 -9.34 -2.73 6.61
CA THR A 24 -8.35 -1.82 7.15
C THR A 24 -8.86 -0.39 7.02
N VAL A 25 -8.91 0.35 8.12
CA VAL A 25 -9.19 1.80 8.10
C VAL A 25 -7.93 2.51 8.60
N ALA A 26 -7.18 3.08 7.66
CA ALA A 26 -5.91 3.74 7.92
C ALA A 26 -6.13 5.25 8.10
N ILE A 27 -5.94 5.74 9.32
CA ILE A 27 -6.08 7.16 9.65
C ILE A 27 -4.69 7.79 9.63
N ILE A 28 -4.47 8.74 8.71
CA ILE A 28 -3.16 9.41 8.56
C ILE A 28 -2.93 10.45 9.65
N GLU A 29 -1.67 10.81 9.89
CA GLU A 29 -1.27 11.73 10.97
C GLU A 29 -1.95 13.11 10.86
N ALA A 30 -2.09 13.64 9.65
CA ALA A 30 -2.80 14.90 9.40
C ALA A 30 -4.26 14.87 9.87
N THR A 31 -4.93 13.72 9.77
CA THR A 31 -6.32 13.54 10.22
C THR A 31 -6.39 13.49 11.75
N TRP A 32 -5.46 12.78 12.38
CA TRP A 32 -5.31 12.77 13.84
C TRP A 32 -5.04 14.17 14.39
N HIS A 33 -4.11 14.89 13.77
CA HIS A 33 -3.79 16.27 14.15
C HIS A 33 -5.00 17.20 14.04
N LYS A 34 -5.82 17.03 13.00
CA LYS A 34 -7.02 17.85 12.78
C LYS A 34 -8.15 17.57 13.77
N TYR A 35 -8.49 16.29 13.97
CA TYR A 35 -9.72 15.92 14.69
C TYR A 35 -9.50 15.52 16.17
N ARG A 36 -8.26 15.22 16.54
CA ARG A 36 -7.81 14.99 17.92
C ARG A 36 -8.74 14.04 18.72
N GLU A 37 -9.20 14.46 19.88
CA GLU A 37 -10.05 13.68 20.79
C GLU A 37 -11.40 13.26 20.15
N SER A 38 -11.92 14.06 19.22
CA SER A 38 -13.15 13.70 18.52
C SER A 38 -13.00 12.47 17.64
N LEU A 39 -11.79 12.23 17.14
CA LEU A 39 -11.47 11.02 16.36
C LEU A 39 -11.28 9.81 17.28
N GLU A 40 -10.70 9.99 18.48
CA GLU A 40 -10.57 8.91 19.48
C GLU A 40 -11.93 8.30 19.84
N GLU A 41 -12.99 9.13 19.96
CA GLU A 41 -14.34 8.63 20.27
C GLU A 41 -14.84 7.63 19.20
N ILE A 42 -14.53 7.89 17.93
CA ILE A 42 -14.90 6.97 16.84
C ILE A 42 -14.03 5.71 16.91
N VAL A 43 -12.72 5.84 17.08
CA VAL A 43 -11.81 4.70 17.14
C VAL A 43 -12.16 3.75 18.30
N ILE A 44 -12.50 4.31 19.48
CA ILE A 44 -12.95 3.53 20.66
C ILE A 44 -14.27 2.81 20.39
N LYS A 45 -15.19 3.43 19.66
CA LYS A 45 -16.50 2.86 19.33
C LYS A 45 -16.41 1.57 18.48
N TYR A 46 -15.33 1.41 17.67
CA TYR A 46 -15.19 0.32 16.71
C TYR A 46 -13.95 -0.57 16.95
N PRO A 47 -13.87 -1.28 18.10
CA PRO A 47 -12.71 -2.12 18.42
C PRO A 47 -12.53 -3.31 17.48
N SER A 48 -13.55 -3.71 16.76
CA SER A 48 -13.50 -4.77 15.72
C SER A 48 -12.69 -4.34 14.49
N ILE A 49 -12.53 -3.02 14.27
CA ILE A 49 -11.79 -2.40 13.16
C ILE A 49 -10.42 -1.93 13.64
N PHE A 50 -10.40 -1.14 14.71
CA PHE A 50 -9.18 -0.47 15.18
C PHE A 50 -8.43 -1.23 16.28
N GLY A 51 -9.01 -2.32 16.80
CA GLY A 51 -8.47 -3.01 17.97
C GLY A 51 -8.79 -2.25 19.26
N LYS A 52 -8.11 -2.66 20.35
CA LYS A 52 -8.25 -1.99 21.64
C LYS A 52 -7.44 -0.68 21.62
N TYR A 53 -8.12 0.43 21.80
CA TYR A 53 -7.53 1.77 21.87
C TYR A 53 -7.72 2.35 23.27
N GLU A 54 -6.70 3.03 23.81
CA GLU A 54 -6.74 3.70 25.09
C GLU A 54 -6.76 5.21 24.89
N LYS A 55 -7.82 5.87 25.38
CA LYS A 55 -8.04 7.30 25.21
C LYS A 55 -6.91 8.12 25.85
N GLY A 56 -6.46 9.15 25.15
CA GLY A 56 -5.45 10.10 25.65
C GLY A 56 -4.01 9.58 25.64
N THR A 57 -3.75 8.45 24.95
CA THR A 57 -2.38 7.91 24.83
C THR A 57 -1.64 8.44 23.62
N ARG A 58 -2.35 9.05 22.66
CA ARG A 58 -1.75 9.57 21.43
C ARG A 58 -1.34 11.03 21.58
N ASP A 59 -0.12 11.35 21.18
CA ASP A 59 0.30 12.72 20.91
C ASP A 59 -0.16 13.10 19.49
N PHE A 60 -1.16 13.98 19.39
CA PHE A 60 -1.72 14.44 18.11
C PHE A 60 -0.82 15.41 17.37
N ASP A 61 0.20 15.96 18.03
CA ASP A 61 1.14 16.94 17.47
C ASP A 61 2.49 16.29 17.10
N ASP A 62 2.65 14.99 17.34
CA ASP A 62 3.78 14.21 16.85
C ASP A 62 3.58 13.85 15.38
N LEU A 63 4.14 14.66 14.49
CA LEU A 63 4.11 14.49 13.04
C LEU A 63 5.45 13.94 12.50
N GLY A 64 6.37 13.61 13.40
CA GLY A 64 7.71 13.16 13.03
C GLY A 64 8.42 14.16 12.11
N VAL A 65 8.94 13.67 10.99
CA VAL A 65 9.60 14.51 9.95
C VAL A 65 8.60 15.17 9.00
N ARG A 66 7.32 14.76 9.02
CA ARG A 66 6.28 15.24 8.07
C ARG A 66 5.68 16.57 8.52
N ARG A 67 6.54 17.58 8.73
CA ARG A 67 6.13 18.94 9.09
C ARG A 67 6.22 19.87 7.89
N LYS A 68 5.22 20.71 7.71
CA LYS A 68 5.17 21.69 6.61
C LYS A 68 6.44 22.53 6.54
N GLY A 69 7.06 22.56 5.37
CA GLY A 69 8.29 23.30 5.10
C GLY A 69 9.57 22.52 5.40
N GLU A 70 9.49 21.39 6.09
CA GLU A 70 10.65 20.56 6.43
C GLU A 70 11.05 19.66 5.25
N THR A 71 12.29 19.22 5.28
CA THR A 71 12.86 18.29 4.30
C THR A 71 13.45 17.07 4.99
N TYR A 72 13.39 15.93 4.30
CA TYR A 72 14.03 14.68 4.72
C TYR A 72 14.88 14.14 3.57
N LYS A 73 16.11 13.73 3.84
CA LYS A 73 16.97 13.05 2.85
C LYS A 73 16.97 11.56 3.13
N ASP A 74 16.49 10.79 2.17
CA ASP A 74 16.45 9.34 2.28
C ASP A 74 17.84 8.70 2.01
N GLU A 75 17.92 7.39 2.21
CA GLU A 75 19.16 6.62 2.01
C GLU A 75 19.62 6.58 0.55
N TRP A 76 18.72 6.80 -0.41
CA TRP A 76 19.04 6.89 -1.83
C TRP A 76 19.59 8.27 -2.22
N GLY A 77 19.52 9.24 -1.31
CA GLY A 77 19.97 10.61 -1.54
C GLY A 77 18.89 11.52 -2.13
N CYS A 78 17.66 11.04 -2.29
CA CYS A 78 16.51 11.87 -2.65
C CYS A 78 16.18 12.82 -1.49
N VAL A 79 15.84 14.07 -1.78
CA VAL A 79 15.40 15.03 -0.77
C VAL A 79 13.89 15.24 -0.91
N TRP A 80 13.17 14.81 0.10
CA TRP A 80 11.73 14.95 0.23
C TRP A 80 11.38 16.29 0.86
N TYR A 81 10.36 16.93 0.36
CA TYR A 81 9.79 18.18 0.90
C TYR A 81 8.36 17.97 1.32
N HIS A 82 8.03 18.35 2.55
CA HIS A 82 6.69 18.22 3.10
C HIS A 82 5.93 19.55 2.93
N ALA A 83 4.94 19.56 2.02
CA ALA A 83 4.13 20.75 1.73
C ALA A 83 3.03 21.01 2.76
N ALA A 84 2.66 20.00 3.55
CA ALA A 84 1.63 20.06 4.58
C ALA A 84 1.96 19.14 5.75
N ASP A 85 1.44 19.46 6.93
CA ASP A 85 1.64 18.71 8.16
C ASP A 85 1.00 17.31 8.09
N GLY A 86 1.76 16.28 8.46
CA GLY A 86 1.30 14.90 8.56
C GLY A 86 0.97 14.23 7.22
N LEU A 87 1.31 14.83 6.08
CA LEU A 87 1.18 14.25 4.75
C LEU A 87 2.54 13.80 4.21
N ALA A 88 2.50 12.81 3.31
CA ALA A 88 3.68 12.34 2.60
C ALA A 88 4.37 13.47 1.82
N GLY A 89 5.70 13.41 1.78
CA GLY A 89 6.52 14.38 1.06
C GLY A 89 6.51 14.15 -0.46
N GLN A 90 7.15 15.06 -1.17
CA GLN A 90 7.46 14.94 -2.59
C GLN A 90 8.97 15.12 -2.78
N VAL A 91 9.57 14.29 -3.62
CA VAL A 91 10.99 14.44 -3.96
C VAL A 91 11.22 15.72 -4.76
N LYS A 92 12.17 16.54 -4.31
CA LYS A 92 12.58 17.81 -4.96
C LYS A 92 14.02 17.81 -5.43
N VAL A 93 14.87 16.92 -4.87
CA VAL A 93 16.24 16.73 -5.33
C VAL A 93 16.43 15.27 -5.73
N HIS A 94 16.84 15.06 -6.95
CA HIS A 94 16.97 13.77 -7.60
C HIS A 94 18.45 13.46 -7.83
N PRO A 95 19.05 12.49 -7.12
CA PRO A 95 20.49 12.25 -7.18
C PRO A 95 21.00 11.84 -8.56
N LEU A 96 20.13 11.31 -9.40
CA LEU A 96 20.44 10.88 -10.77
C LEU A 96 19.74 11.76 -11.82
N GLU A 97 19.46 13.03 -11.52
CA GLU A 97 18.86 13.96 -12.48
C GLU A 97 19.72 14.09 -13.75
N ASP A 98 21.06 14.08 -13.62
CA ASP A 98 21.99 13.95 -14.75
C ASP A 98 22.56 12.53 -14.80
N TRP A 99 22.45 11.86 -15.95
CA TRP A 99 23.03 10.54 -16.17
C TRP A 99 24.54 10.44 -15.93
N LYS A 100 25.27 11.56 -15.96
CA LYS A 100 26.69 11.57 -15.61
C LYS A 100 26.97 11.13 -14.17
N ALA A 101 25.99 11.32 -13.28
CA ALA A 101 26.11 10.88 -11.89
C ALA A 101 26.00 9.37 -11.75
N PHE A 102 25.33 8.69 -12.70
CA PHE A 102 24.99 7.25 -12.60
C PHE A 102 26.24 6.36 -12.52
N ASP A 103 27.28 6.66 -13.32
CA ASP A 103 28.50 5.82 -13.40
C ASP A 103 29.27 5.79 -12.06
N SER A 104 29.11 6.81 -11.22
CA SER A 104 29.75 6.90 -9.89
C SER A 104 28.76 6.69 -8.72
N TYR A 105 27.47 6.62 -9.00
CA TYR A 105 26.44 6.45 -7.99
C TYR A 105 26.53 5.06 -7.35
N LYS A 106 26.42 5.04 -6.04
CA LYS A 106 26.38 3.79 -5.26
C LYS A 106 25.03 3.67 -4.60
N PRO A 107 24.26 2.61 -4.93
CA PRO A 107 23.01 2.34 -4.24
C PRO A 107 23.24 2.13 -2.74
N PRO A 108 22.27 2.46 -1.89
CA PRO A 108 22.39 2.22 -0.47
C PRO A 108 22.44 0.71 -0.17
N ASP A 109 22.91 0.39 1.02
CA ASP A 109 22.78 -0.93 1.60
C ASP A 109 21.67 -0.88 2.66
N PRO A 110 20.54 -1.59 2.49
CA PRO A 110 19.42 -1.49 3.42
C PRO A 110 19.80 -1.87 4.85
N PHE A 111 20.78 -2.76 5.03
CA PHE A 111 21.20 -3.23 6.36
C PHE A 111 22.12 -2.26 7.12
N LYS A 112 22.55 -1.17 6.49
CA LYS A 112 23.20 -0.06 7.19
C LYS A 112 22.20 0.87 7.88
N LEU A 113 20.92 0.76 7.58
CA LEU A 113 19.85 1.46 8.28
C LEU A 113 19.60 0.84 9.67
N LYS A 114 19.05 1.63 10.58
CA LYS A 114 18.67 1.16 11.93
C LYS A 114 17.57 0.11 11.91
N GLY A 115 16.78 0.02 10.85
CA GLY A 115 15.65 -0.89 10.69
C GLY A 115 15.10 -0.87 9.27
N PRO A 116 13.97 -1.57 9.03
CA PRO A 116 13.32 -1.60 7.71
C PRO A 116 13.04 -0.19 7.19
N PRO A 117 13.46 0.14 5.95
CA PRO A 117 13.34 1.48 5.38
C PRO A 117 11.87 1.92 5.22
N GLN A 118 11.67 3.23 5.21
CA GLN A 118 10.43 3.91 4.84
C GLN A 118 10.69 4.80 3.62
N ALA A 119 9.65 5.25 2.92
CA ALA A 119 9.84 6.09 1.73
C ALA A 119 10.37 7.49 2.07
N ASP A 120 9.61 8.25 2.87
CA ASP A 120 9.82 9.67 3.15
C ASP A 120 10.10 9.99 4.62
N SER A 121 10.53 8.97 5.38
CA SER A 121 10.79 9.08 6.83
C SER A 121 11.83 8.04 7.29
N PRO A 122 12.47 8.25 8.45
CA PRO A 122 13.36 7.24 9.02
C PRO A 122 12.60 5.96 9.41
N PRO A 123 13.31 4.82 9.53
CA PRO A 123 12.71 3.57 9.99
C PRO A 123 11.91 3.73 11.30
N ALA A 124 10.68 3.24 11.31
CA ALA A 124 9.78 3.32 12.47
C ALA A 124 10.15 2.32 13.58
N GLU A 125 10.88 1.26 13.24
CA GLU A 125 11.32 0.22 14.17
C GLU A 125 12.75 -0.24 13.79
N THR A 126 13.47 -0.84 14.73
CA THR A 126 14.76 -1.47 14.44
C THR A 126 14.55 -2.87 13.82
N TRP A 127 15.60 -3.43 13.18
CA TRP A 127 15.57 -4.80 12.65
C TRP A 127 15.22 -5.84 13.73
N GLU A 128 15.71 -5.65 14.96
CA GLU A 128 15.39 -6.53 16.07
C GLU A 128 13.92 -6.41 16.52
N GLN A 129 13.39 -5.17 16.58
CA GLN A 129 11.98 -4.93 16.88
C GLN A 129 11.06 -5.53 15.83
N ALA A 130 11.40 -5.38 14.53
CA ALA A 130 10.66 -6.01 13.44
C ALA A 130 10.61 -7.54 13.58
N ARG A 131 11.76 -8.17 13.86
CA ARG A 131 11.84 -9.62 14.10
C ARG A 131 11.01 -10.07 15.30
N LYS A 132 11.05 -9.31 16.38
CA LYS A 132 10.24 -9.58 17.58
C LYS A 132 8.75 -9.45 17.30
N ARG A 133 8.34 -8.37 16.61
CA ARG A 133 6.97 -8.12 16.19
C ARG A 133 6.41 -9.30 15.38
N LEU A 134 7.13 -9.76 14.33
CA LEU A 134 6.69 -10.88 13.49
C LEU A 134 6.42 -12.16 14.31
N LYS A 135 7.32 -12.50 15.23
CA LYS A 135 7.17 -13.68 16.11
C LYS A 135 5.95 -13.53 17.03
N GLU A 136 5.74 -12.34 17.59
CA GLU A 136 4.59 -12.05 18.45
C GLU A 136 3.28 -12.07 17.66
N ASP A 137 3.27 -11.54 16.45
CA ASP A 137 2.08 -11.53 15.59
C ASP A 137 1.62 -12.95 15.27
N LYS A 138 2.52 -13.82 14.84
CA LYS A 138 2.19 -15.23 14.62
C LYS A 138 1.70 -15.92 15.89
N LYS A 139 2.37 -15.71 17.02
CA LYS A 139 1.97 -16.28 18.32
C LYS A 139 0.56 -15.84 18.73
N LYS A 140 0.16 -14.62 18.40
CA LYS A 140 -1.16 -14.06 18.69
C LYS A 140 -2.21 -14.36 17.60
N GLY A 141 -1.87 -15.18 16.59
CA GLY A 141 -2.76 -15.46 15.45
C GLY A 141 -3.02 -14.25 14.56
N ARG A 142 -2.08 -13.29 14.51
CA ARG A 142 -2.06 -12.15 13.59
C ARG A 142 -1.17 -12.44 12.40
N LEU A 143 -1.41 -11.74 11.29
CA LEU A 143 -0.63 -11.85 10.06
C LEU A 143 0.79 -11.35 10.30
N ALA A 144 1.80 -12.15 9.92
CA ALA A 144 3.19 -11.71 9.89
C ALA A 144 3.44 -10.98 8.56
N TYR A 145 3.39 -9.64 8.62
CA TYR A 145 3.47 -8.77 7.47
C TYR A 145 4.88 -8.17 7.32
N GLY A 146 5.55 -8.49 6.20
CA GLY A 146 6.75 -7.82 5.72
C GLY A 146 6.39 -6.77 4.66
N TYR A 147 7.31 -5.85 4.35
CA TYR A 147 7.04 -4.83 3.34
C TYR A 147 8.32 -4.34 2.66
N ILE A 148 8.17 -3.94 1.41
CA ILE A 148 9.09 -3.06 0.71
C ILE A 148 8.50 -1.64 0.84
N PRO A 149 9.29 -0.60 1.07
CA PRO A 149 8.76 0.76 1.18
C PRO A 149 7.84 1.10 0.02
N HIS A 150 6.84 1.94 0.26
CA HIS A 150 6.14 2.60 -0.84
C HIS A 150 7.19 3.27 -1.74
N ASP A 151 6.95 3.44 -3.01
CA ASP A 151 7.97 3.72 -4.04
C ASP A 151 8.91 2.52 -4.23
N SER A 152 8.31 1.35 -4.35
CA SER A 152 9.09 0.12 -4.36
C SER A 152 9.99 -0.04 -5.59
N LEU A 153 9.52 0.36 -6.77
CA LEU A 153 10.28 0.27 -8.02
C LEU A 153 9.98 1.44 -8.96
N PHE A 154 8.76 1.53 -9.50
CA PHE A 154 8.39 2.50 -10.52
C PHE A 154 8.60 3.95 -10.02
N GLN A 155 8.07 4.26 -8.84
CA GLN A 155 8.24 5.57 -8.22
C GLN A 155 9.70 5.80 -7.83
N ARG A 156 10.38 4.82 -7.25
CA ARG A 156 11.80 4.96 -6.88
C ARG A 156 12.69 5.31 -8.08
N VAL A 157 12.41 4.71 -9.24
CA VAL A 157 13.17 5.01 -10.47
C VAL A 157 12.97 6.47 -10.88
N TYR A 158 11.74 7.00 -10.85
CA TYR A 158 11.55 8.40 -11.18
C TYR A 158 11.94 9.37 -10.05
N ASP A 159 11.92 8.95 -8.80
CA ASP A 159 12.45 9.75 -7.69
C ASP A 159 13.96 9.93 -7.77
N LEU A 160 14.66 8.90 -8.21
CA LEU A 160 16.11 9.00 -8.48
C LEU A 160 16.41 9.87 -9.69
N ARG A 161 15.63 9.76 -10.74
CA ARG A 161 15.88 10.34 -12.05
C ARG A 161 15.25 11.72 -12.27
N GLY A 162 14.25 12.07 -11.48
CA GLY A 162 13.31 13.17 -11.74
C GLY A 162 12.23 12.77 -12.76
N PHE A 163 10.98 13.03 -12.44
CA PHE A 163 9.81 12.55 -13.17
C PHE A 163 9.84 12.91 -14.67
N LYS A 164 10.20 14.15 -15.01
CA LYS A 164 10.33 14.60 -16.41
C LYS A 164 11.39 13.81 -17.18
N ASN A 165 12.58 13.65 -16.60
CA ASN A 165 13.68 12.92 -17.23
C ASN A 165 13.34 11.44 -17.38
N PHE A 166 12.72 10.84 -16.34
CA PHE A 166 12.20 9.47 -16.40
C PHE A 166 11.27 9.26 -17.58
N LEU A 167 10.27 10.13 -17.78
CA LEU A 167 9.34 10.02 -18.92
C LEU A 167 10.06 10.08 -20.27
N ILE A 168 11.05 10.97 -20.42
CA ILE A 168 11.87 11.05 -21.63
C ILE A 168 12.67 9.76 -21.84
N ASP A 169 13.28 9.24 -20.79
CA ASP A 169 14.16 8.08 -20.83
C ASP A 169 13.42 6.79 -21.18
N THR A 170 12.13 6.66 -20.88
CA THR A 170 11.31 5.51 -21.31
C THR A 170 11.33 5.31 -22.83
N ILE A 171 11.62 6.35 -23.58
CA ILE A 171 11.68 6.36 -25.06
C ILE A 171 13.12 6.54 -25.54
N ALA A 172 13.84 7.52 -25.00
CA ALA A 172 15.14 7.95 -25.53
C ALA A 172 16.32 7.14 -24.99
N GLN A 173 16.22 6.59 -23.77
CA GLN A 173 17.33 5.91 -23.05
C GLN A 173 16.87 4.62 -22.37
N PRO A 174 16.13 3.71 -23.05
CA PRO A 174 15.51 2.58 -22.38
C PRO A 174 16.52 1.59 -21.78
N GLU A 175 17.72 1.46 -22.34
CA GLU A 175 18.75 0.55 -21.81
C GLU A 175 19.34 1.09 -20.51
N ARG A 176 19.67 2.39 -20.44
CA ARG A 176 20.13 3.00 -19.19
C ARG A 176 19.08 3.00 -18.08
N LEU A 177 17.83 3.17 -18.48
CA LEU A 177 16.71 3.08 -17.56
C LEU A 177 16.57 1.65 -17.01
N ARG A 178 16.87 0.62 -17.84
CA ARG A 178 16.86 -0.78 -17.38
C ARG A 178 17.96 -1.03 -16.35
N GLU A 179 19.19 -0.54 -16.58
CA GLU A 179 20.28 -0.63 -15.60
C GLU A 179 19.89 0.01 -14.24
N LEU A 180 19.18 1.13 -14.27
CA LEU A 180 18.65 1.77 -13.06
C LEU A 180 17.56 0.94 -12.38
N ILE A 181 16.65 0.35 -13.17
CA ILE A 181 15.62 -0.58 -12.67
C ILE A 181 16.28 -1.78 -11.99
N ASP A 182 17.26 -2.41 -12.63
CA ASP A 182 17.97 -3.58 -12.10
C ASP A 182 18.66 -3.25 -10.76
N MET A 183 19.26 -2.07 -10.64
CA MET A 183 19.87 -1.59 -9.38
C MET A 183 18.84 -1.48 -8.24
N VAL A 184 17.63 -1.00 -8.53
CA VAL A 184 16.55 -0.92 -7.53
C VAL A 184 16.03 -2.32 -7.18
N VAL A 185 15.91 -3.21 -8.15
CA VAL A 185 15.53 -4.62 -7.94
C VAL A 185 16.52 -5.32 -7.02
N GLU A 186 17.82 -5.18 -7.25
CA GLU A 186 18.87 -5.77 -6.38
C GLU A 186 18.74 -5.31 -4.92
N TYR A 187 18.46 -4.04 -4.70
CA TYR A 187 18.19 -3.51 -3.35
C TYR A 187 16.96 -4.17 -2.72
N ASN A 188 15.85 -4.23 -3.45
CA ASN A 188 14.60 -4.82 -2.97
C ASN A 188 14.73 -6.31 -2.70
N LEU A 189 15.47 -7.05 -3.53
CA LEU A 189 15.73 -8.48 -3.31
C LEU A 189 16.46 -8.75 -2.00
N LYS A 190 17.35 -7.85 -1.55
CA LYS A 190 17.99 -7.97 -0.22
C LYS A 190 16.94 -7.82 0.90
N LEU A 191 16.03 -6.85 0.78
CA LEU A 191 14.93 -6.69 1.74
C LEU A 191 13.97 -7.88 1.73
N ILE A 192 13.58 -8.35 0.55
CA ILE A 192 12.76 -9.56 0.39
C ILE A 192 13.42 -10.74 1.09
N GLY A 193 14.71 -10.99 0.84
CA GLY A 193 15.47 -12.05 1.49
C GLY A 193 15.39 -11.98 3.02
N TRP A 194 15.56 -10.80 3.60
CA TRP A 194 15.45 -10.62 5.05
C TRP A 194 14.05 -10.94 5.57
N TRP A 195 12.97 -10.50 4.87
CA TRP A 195 11.61 -10.82 5.27
C TRP A 195 11.34 -12.33 5.19
N LEU A 196 11.80 -13.00 4.14
CA LEU A 196 11.67 -14.46 3.97
C LEU A 196 12.39 -15.24 5.08
N GLU A 197 13.59 -14.82 5.48
CA GLU A 197 14.33 -15.41 6.61
C GLU A 197 13.61 -15.23 7.95
N ASN A 198 12.71 -14.25 8.08
CA ASN A 198 11.92 -13.98 9.28
C ASN A 198 10.48 -14.53 9.21
N ASP A 199 10.22 -15.48 8.30
CA ASP A 199 9.00 -16.29 8.24
C ASP A 199 7.72 -15.44 8.15
N VAL A 200 7.68 -14.50 7.21
CA VAL A 200 6.49 -13.67 6.94
C VAL A 200 5.43 -14.47 6.17
N ASP A 201 4.17 -14.08 6.29
CA ASP A 201 3.06 -14.66 5.53
C ASP A 201 2.84 -13.95 4.19
N ILE A 202 3.19 -12.68 4.15
CA ILE A 202 2.95 -11.79 3.02
C ILE A 202 3.99 -10.67 3.01
N ILE A 203 4.36 -10.20 1.83
CA ILE A 203 5.18 -8.99 1.65
C ILE A 203 4.36 -7.97 0.86
N GLY A 204 4.23 -6.78 1.41
CA GLY A 204 3.60 -5.63 0.77
C GLY A 204 4.58 -4.85 -0.11
N PHE A 205 4.09 -4.42 -1.25
CA PHE A 205 4.74 -3.51 -2.19
C PHE A 205 3.78 -2.37 -2.51
N GLY A 206 4.30 -1.21 -2.87
CA GLY A 206 3.47 -0.08 -3.30
C GLY A 206 4.19 0.77 -4.34
N ASP A 207 3.47 1.05 -5.43
CA ASP A 207 3.91 1.96 -6.49
C ASP A 207 2.69 2.59 -7.18
N ASP A 208 2.63 3.91 -7.27
CA ASP A 208 1.54 4.60 -7.94
C ASP A 208 1.78 4.64 -9.45
N LEU A 209 1.20 3.67 -10.14
CA LEU A 209 1.42 3.46 -11.57
C LEU A 209 0.52 4.32 -12.45
N GLY A 210 -0.64 4.72 -11.91
CA GLY A 210 -1.70 5.36 -12.68
C GLY A 210 -1.88 6.85 -12.41
N THR A 211 -2.53 7.50 -13.36
CA THR A 211 -3.17 8.81 -13.20
C THR A 211 -4.66 8.62 -12.95
N GLN A 212 -5.47 9.67 -13.00
CA GLN A 212 -6.93 9.55 -12.85
C GLN A 212 -7.60 8.76 -13.98
N THR A 213 -6.98 8.62 -15.14
CA THR A 213 -7.65 8.07 -16.34
C THR A 213 -6.84 7.01 -17.09
N ARG A 214 -5.55 6.85 -16.81
CA ARG A 214 -4.64 5.93 -17.52
C ARG A 214 -3.35 5.71 -16.75
N LEU A 215 -2.52 4.78 -17.21
CA LEU A 215 -1.16 4.65 -16.72
C LEU A 215 -0.34 5.93 -16.96
N THR A 216 0.67 6.11 -16.14
CA THR A 216 1.61 7.24 -16.23
C THR A 216 2.47 7.18 -17.49
N ILE A 217 2.78 5.97 -17.96
CA ILE A 217 3.53 5.70 -19.19
C ILE A 217 2.74 4.76 -20.11
N ASN A 218 3.16 4.64 -21.36
CA ASN A 218 2.53 3.73 -22.32
C ASN A 218 2.55 2.29 -21.79
N PRO A 219 1.41 1.53 -21.82
CA PRO A 219 1.31 0.17 -21.28
C PRO A 219 2.34 -0.81 -21.88
N GLU A 220 2.63 -0.73 -23.19
CA GLU A 220 3.64 -1.61 -23.80
C GLU A 220 5.05 -1.30 -23.30
N THR A 221 5.35 -0.02 -23.07
CA THR A 221 6.62 0.39 -22.45
C THR A 221 6.70 -0.10 -21.02
N PHE A 222 5.61 -0.03 -20.27
CA PHE A 222 5.54 -0.56 -18.89
C PHE A 222 5.77 -2.07 -18.89
N ARG A 223 5.09 -2.83 -19.75
CA ARG A 223 5.29 -4.28 -19.89
C ARG A 223 6.73 -4.65 -20.20
N ARG A 224 7.37 -3.92 -21.09
CA ARG A 224 8.75 -4.20 -21.50
C ARG A 224 9.78 -3.88 -20.42
N LEU A 225 9.59 -2.79 -19.66
CA LEU A 225 10.60 -2.30 -18.73
C LEU A 225 10.36 -2.79 -17.29
N PHE A 226 9.11 -2.78 -16.82
CA PHE A 226 8.80 -2.97 -15.40
C PHE A 226 8.22 -4.34 -15.05
N ILE A 227 7.42 -4.96 -15.92
CA ILE A 227 6.83 -6.27 -15.61
C ILE A 227 7.90 -7.35 -15.38
N PRO A 228 9.02 -7.43 -16.14
CA PRO A 228 10.07 -8.39 -15.82
C PRO A 228 10.67 -8.20 -14.43
N ALA A 229 10.92 -6.95 -14.03
CA ALA A 229 11.46 -6.59 -12.72
C ALA A 229 10.48 -6.92 -11.56
N TYR A 230 9.21 -6.59 -11.71
CA TYR A 230 8.17 -7.01 -10.75
C TYR A 230 8.06 -8.53 -10.68
N THR A 231 8.11 -9.21 -11.82
CA THR A 231 8.04 -10.69 -11.89
C THR A 231 9.18 -11.33 -11.10
N GLU A 232 10.39 -10.82 -11.19
CA GLU A 232 11.54 -11.31 -10.45
C GLU A 232 11.32 -11.20 -8.93
N MET A 233 10.93 -10.02 -8.45
CA MET A 233 10.68 -9.77 -7.03
C MET A 233 9.51 -10.60 -6.50
N PHE A 234 8.39 -10.64 -7.23
CA PHE A 234 7.18 -11.34 -6.79
C PHE A 234 7.36 -12.85 -6.84
N ARG A 235 8.05 -13.39 -7.86
CA ARG A 235 8.36 -14.82 -7.95
C ARG A 235 9.24 -15.26 -6.79
N THR A 236 10.23 -14.47 -6.39
CA THR A 236 11.07 -14.76 -5.21
C THR A 236 10.22 -14.98 -3.97
N CYS A 237 9.21 -14.13 -3.74
CA CYS A 237 8.26 -14.30 -2.64
C CYS A 237 7.39 -15.56 -2.82
N ARG A 238 6.84 -15.76 -4.02
CA ARG A 238 5.89 -16.84 -4.31
C ARG A 238 6.53 -18.23 -4.24
N GLU A 239 7.76 -18.39 -4.71
CA GLU A 239 8.54 -19.64 -4.63
C GLU A 239 8.88 -20.01 -3.19
N ALA A 240 9.01 -19.03 -2.29
CA ALA A 240 9.13 -19.23 -0.85
C ALA A 240 7.79 -19.49 -0.14
N GLY A 241 6.65 -19.57 -0.88
CA GLY A 241 5.32 -19.78 -0.30
C GLY A 241 4.71 -18.53 0.34
N VAL A 242 5.30 -17.34 0.14
CA VAL A 242 4.86 -16.07 0.72
C VAL A 242 3.96 -15.33 -0.28
N HIS A 243 2.86 -14.76 0.22
CA HIS A 243 1.94 -13.97 -0.60
C HIS A 243 2.54 -12.59 -0.94
N VAL A 244 2.09 -12.03 -2.06
CA VAL A 244 2.44 -10.67 -2.51
C VAL A 244 1.20 -9.80 -2.45
N HIS A 245 1.26 -8.72 -1.67
CA HIS A 245 0.29 -7.64 -1.67
C HIS A 245 0.88 -6.46 -2.46
N PHE A 246 0.17 -5.99 -3.47
CA PHE A 246 0.62 -4.88 -4.30
C PHE A 246 -0.42 -3.76 -4.28
N HIS A 247 0.02 -2.57 -3.86
CA HIS A 247 -0.78 -1.34 -3.88
C HIS A 247 -0.43 -0.48 -5.09
N SER A 248 -1.45 0.10 -5.71
CA SER A 248 -1.26 1.18 -6.67
C SER A 248 -2.42 2.16 -6.67
N ASP A 249 -2.07 3.43 -6.53
CA ASP A 249 -3.00 4.52 -6.84
C ASP A 249 -3.15 4.72 -8.35
N GLY A 250 -4.27 5.35 -8.71
CA GLY A 250 -4.62 5.68 -10.08
C GLY A 250 -5.23 4.53 -10.90
N HIS A 251 -5.45 4.82 -12.18
CA HIS A 251 -6.04 3.87 -13.12
C HIS A 251 -4.98 2.88 -13.61
N ILE A 252 -5.14 1.59 -13.28
CA ILE A 252 -4.18 0.52 -13.58
C ILE A 252 -4.77 -0.65 -14.38
N MET A 253 -6.06 -0.55 -14.77
CA MET A 253 -6.74 -1.67 -15.45
C MET A 253 -6.03 -2.17 -16.70
N GLU A 254 -5.24 -1.32 -17.36
CA GLU A 254 -4.46 -1.67 -18.55
C GLU A 254 -3.34 -2.70 -18.30
N VAL A 255 -2.87 -2.82 -17.04
CA VAL A 255 -1.78 -3.73 -16.64
C VAL A 255 -2.12 -4.58 -15.41
N ALA A 256 -3.36 -4.50 -14.91
CA ALA A 256 -3.77 -5.23 -13.72
C ALA A 256 -3.59 -6.76 -13.87
N GLN A 257 -3.91 -7.32 -15.05
CA GLN A 257 -3.72 -8.74 -15.34
C GLN A 257 -2.21 -9.08 -15.43
N ASP A 258 -1.37 -8.21 -16.02
CA ASP A 258 0.08 -8.41 -16.09
C ASP A 258 0.69 -8.50 -14.68
N LEU A 259 0.23 -7.67 -13.73
CA LEU A 259 0.66 -7.72 -12.32
C LEU A 259 0.22 -9.02 -11.63
N VAL A 260 -1.00 -9.48 -11.90
CA VAL A 260 -1.49 -10.78 -11.38
C VAL A 260 -0.63 -11.93 -11.92
N ASP A 261 -0.35 -11.93 -13.22
CA ASP A 261 0.48 -12.96 -13.87
C ASP A 261 1.94 -12.91 -13.39
N ALA A 262 2.44 -11.72 -13.00
CA ALA A 262 3.74 -11.56 -12.37
C ALA A 262 3.85 -12.15 -10.96
N GLY A 263 2.70 -12.42 -10.29
CA GLY A 263 2.69 -13.10 -8.98
C GLY A 263 1.95 -12.40 -7.86
N VAL A 264 1.24 -11.29 -8.13
CA VAL A 264 0.42 -10.59 -7.12
C VAL A 264 -0.67 -11.52 -6.61
N SER A 265 -0.78 -11.66 -5.30
CA SER A 265 -1.82 -12.46 -4.61
C SER A 265 -2.97 -11.59 -4.13
N VAL A 266 -2.65 -10.36 -3.74
CA VAL A 266 -3.61 -9.33 -3.28
C VAL A 266 -3.31 -8.05 -4.04
N LEU A 267 -4.26 -7.59 -4.84
CA LEU A 267 -4.15 -6.34 -5.57
C LEU A 267 -4.97 -5.26 -4.88
N ASN A 268 -4.29 -4.28 -4.30
CA ASN A 268 -4.92 -3.11 -3.72
C ASN A 268 -4.97 -1.98 -4.76
N LEU A 269 -6.19 -1.59 -5.11
CA LEU A 269 -6.45 -0.59 -6.14
C LEU A 269 -7.68 0.26 -5.80
N GLN A 270 -7.69 1.51 -6.27
CA GLN A 270 -8.77 2.47 -6.03
C GLN A 270 -10.04 2.09 -6.82
N ASP A 271 -11.18 2.13 -6.16
CA ASP A 271 -12.47 1.77 -6.75
C ASP A 271 -12.98 2.80 -7.78
N ASN A 272 -12.83 4.09 -7.47
CA ASN A 272 -13.38 5.18 -8.27
C ASN A 272 -12.74 5.25 -9.66
N VAL A 273 -11.41 5.34 -9.72
CA VAL A 273 -10.67 5.52 -10.98
C VAL A 273 -10.62 4.27 -11.85
N ASN A 274 -10.73 3.08 -11.25
CA ASN A 274 -10.71 1.80 -11.96
C ASN A 274 -12.11 1.29 -12.33
N GLY A 275 -13.13 1.74 -11.61
CA GLY A 275 -14.53 1.39 -11.79
C GLY A 275 -14.88 -0.02 -11.29
N ILE A 276 -15.81 -0.11 -10.33
CA ILE A 276 -16.18 -1.38 -9.67
C ILE A 276 -16.60 -2.45 -10.68
N ASP A 277 -17.30 -2.07 -11.76
CA ASP A 277 -17.75 -3.01 -12.79
C ASP A 277 -16.59 -3.57 -13.63
N ASN A 278 -15.57 -2.76 -13.91
CA ASN A 278 -14.35 -3.21 -14.57
C ASN A 278 -13.57 -4.16 -13.64
N ILE A 279 -13.39 -3.77 -12.37
CA ILE A 279 -12.73 -4.60 -11.36
C ILE A 279 -13.45 -5.95 -11.24
N GLN A 280 -14.77 -5.95 -11.17
CA GLN A 280 -15.58 -7.18 -11.12
C GLN A 280 -15.32 -8.08 -12.34
N ARG A 281 -15.37 -7.52 -13.54
CA ARG A 281 -15.23 -8.26 -14.79
C ARG A 281 -13.83 -8.86 -14.97
N GLU A 282 -12.80 -8.07 -14.65
CA GLU A 282 -11.42 -8.44 -14.96
C GLU A 282 -10.71 -9.20 -13.85
N LEU A 283 -11.03 -8.93 -12.57
CA LEU A 283 -10.22 -9.39 -11.44
C LEU A 283 -10.95 -10.32 -10.47
N LYS A 284 -12.29 -10.25 -10.37
CA LYS A 284 -13.04 -11.08 -9.41
C LYS A 284 -12.81 -12.56 -9.65
N GLY A 285 -12.36 -13.26 -8.60
CA GLY A 285 -12.08 -14.69 -8.63
C GLY A 285 -10.73 -15.08 -9.25
N LYS A 286 -9.95 -14.13 -9.75
CA LYS A 286 -8.59 -14.35 -10.28
C LYS A 286 -7.51 -13.97 -9.26
N VAL A 287 -7.74 -12.90 -8.53
CA VAL A 287 -6.85 -12.37 -7.49
C VAL A 287 -7.68 -11.92 -6.30
N CYS A 288 -7.10 -11.86 -5.11
CA CYS A 288 -7.75 -11.19 -3.99
C CYS A 288 -7.72 -9.68 -4.23
N ILE A 289 -8.90 -9.06 -4.24
CA ILE A 289 -9.06 -7.62 -4.40
C ILE A 289 -9.03 -7.01 -3.00
N ASP A 290 -8.08 -6.15 -2.71
CA ASP A 290 -8.11 -5.25 -1.56
C ASP A 290 -8.54 -3.87 -2.07
N LEU A 291 -9.85 -3.60 -1.99
CA LEU A 291 -10.43 -2.41 -2.61
C LEU A 291 -10.17 -1.18 -1.76
N ASP A 292 -9.47 -0.18 -2.33
CA ASP A 292 -9.29 1.13 -1.72
C ASP A 292 -10.53 1.98 -2.00
N ILE A 293 -11.29 2.23 -0.91
CA ILE A 293 -12.58 2.93 -0.94
C ILE A 293 -12.39 4.39 -1.34
N ASP A 294 -13.28 4.89 -2.18
CA ASP A 294 -13.25 6.23 -2.78
C ASP A 294 -13.00 7.36 -1.75
N ARG A 295 -11.75 7.73 -1.63
CA ARG A 295 -11.25 8.79 -0.76
C ARG A 295 -11.26 10.18 -1.44
N GLN A 296 -11.67 10.26 -2.71
CA GLN A 296 -11.72 11.51 -3.48
C GLN A 296 -13.14 12.05 -3.69
N GLY A 297 -14.15 11.22 -3.57
CA GLY A 297 -15.55 11.56 -3.83
C GLY A 297 -16.46 11.22 -2.66
N ILE A 298 -16.74 9.93 -2.44
CA ILE A 298 -17.74 9.48 -1.47
C ILE A 298 -17.33 9.80 -0.04
N MET A 299 -16.09 9.50 0.33
CA MET A 299 -15.63 9.71 1.71
C MET A 299 -15.61 11.19 2.11
N PRO A 300 -15.03 12.13 1.32
CA PRO A 300 -14.99 13.54 1.70
C PRO A 300 -16.31 14.29 1.42
N PHE A 301 -17.06 13.95 0.36
CA PHE A 301 -18.18 14.77 -0.13
C PHE A 301 -19.53 14.05 -0.16
N GLY A 302 -19.56 12.76 0.13
CA GLY A 302 -20.81 12.00 0.24
C GLY A 302 -21.56 12.29 1.55
N THR A 303 -22.77 11.73 1.67
CA THR A 303 -23.50 11.67 2.94
C THR A 303 -23.25 10.31 3.62
N PRO A 304 -23.50 10.18 4.93
CA PRO A 304 -23.43 8.89 5.63
C PRO A 304 -24.17 7.75 4.93
N GLU A 305 -25.36 8.04 4.39
CA GLU A 305 -26.19 7.07 3.67
C GLU A 305 -25.54 6.61 2.36
N LYS A 306 -24.90 7.55 1.63
CA LYS A 306 -24.15 7.20 0.41
C LYS A 306 -22.91 6.39 0.70
N VAL A 307 -22.22 6.63 1.83
CA VAL A 307 -21.10 5.81 2.28
C VAL A 307 -21.56 4.38 2.55
N GLU A 308 -22.65 4.20 3.30
CA GLU A 308 -23.22 2.86 3.55
C GLU A 308 -23.65 2.16 2.25
N GLU A 309 -24.35 2.86 1.36
CA GLU A 309 -24.80 2.33 0.08
C GLU A 309 -23.62 1.87 -0.78
N HIS A 310 -22.54 2.65 -0.80
CA HIS A 310 -21.32 2.32 -1.52
C HIS A 310 -20.68 1.03 -1.00
N ILE A 311 -20.46 0.92 0.31
CA ILE A 311 -19.91 -0.30 0.92
C ILE A 311 -20.79 -1.52 0.65
N ARG A 312 -22.11 -1.34 0.76
CA ARG A 312 -23.06 -2.41 0.40
C ARG A 312 -22.91 -2.85 -1.07
N ASN A 313 -22.83 -1.90 -2.00
CA ASN A 313 -22.66 -2.18 -3.42
C ASN A 313 -21.34 -2.91 -3.71
N VAL A 314 -20.23 -2.47 -3.13
CA VAL A 314 -18.93 -3.10 -3.21
C VAL A 314 -18.99 -4.56 -2.74
N VAL A 315 -19.53 -4.79 -1.54
CA VAL A 315 -19.64 -6.15 -0.99
C VAL A 315 -20.48 -7.05 -1.88
N LEU A 316 -21.62 -6.57 -2.37
CA LEU A 316 -22.51 -7.37 -3.24
C LEU A 316 -21.88 -7.68 -4.60
N LYS A 317 -21.18 -6.72 -5.21
CA LYS A 317 -20.56 -6.90 -6.54
C LYS A 317 -19.27 -7.72 -6.49
N LEU A 318 -18.37 -7.41 -5.58
CA LEU A 318 -17.03 -8.00 -5.54
C LEU A 318 -16.90 -9.17 -4.59
N GLY A 319 -17.66 -9.20 -3.50
CA GLY A 319 -17.59 -10.25 -2.50
C GLY A 319 -18.11 -11.61 -2.99
N SER A 320 -17.70 -12.65 -2.30
CA SER A 320 -18.17 -14.01 -2.47
C SER A 320 -17.98 -14.85 -1.20
N LYS A 321 -18.73 -15.95 -1.06
CA LYS A 321 -18.54 -16.91 0.03
C LYS A 321 -17.12 -17.52 0.03
N ARG A 322 -16.52 -17.65 -1.16
CA ARG A 322 -15.18 -18.18 -1.29
C ARG A 322 -14.10 -17.24 -0.72
N GLY A 323 -14.39 -15.94 -0.59
CA GLY A 323 -13.40 -14.90 -0.25
C GLY A 323 -12.97 -14.07 -1.46
N GLY A 324 -11.75 -13.57 -1.46
CA GLY A 324 -11.17 -12.80 -2.57
C GLY A 324 -11.54 -11.31 -2.56
N LEU A 325 -12.10 -10.80 -1.44
CA LEU A 325 -12.36 -9.37 -1.22
C LEU A 325 -11.85 -8.95 0.16
N MET A 326 -11.14 -7.84 0.19
CA MET A 326 -10.78 -7.04 1.35
C MET A 326 -11.17 -5.59 1.10
N LEU A 327 -11.29 -4.79 2.15
CA LEU A 327 -11.62 -3.36 2.06
C LEU A 327 -10.54 -2.57 2.78
N THR A 328 -9.98 -1.59 2.09
CA THR A 328 -9.06 -0.60 2.66
C THR A 328 -9.65 0.79 2.50
N ALA A 329 -9.54 1.62 3.52
CA ALA A 329 -9.97 3.01 3.47
C ALA A 329 -8.90 3.92 4.11
N GLY A 330 -8.32 4.81 3.33
CA GLY A 330 -7.46 5.88 3.81
C GLY A 330 -8.31 7.07 4.28
N ILE A 331 -8.14 7.50 5.53
CA ILE A 331 -8.90 8.61 6.11
C ILE A 331 -8.02 9.85 6.15
N TYR A 332 -8.32 10.78 5.24
CA TYR A 332 -7.65 12.06 5.06
C TYR A 332 -8.36 13.19 5.83
N PRO A 333 -7.72 14.37 6.03
CA PRO A 333 -8.29 15.44 6.85
C PRO A 333 -9.59 16.05 6.31
N ASP A 334 -9.90 15.88 5.03
CA ASP A 334 -11.13 16.34 4.40
C ASP A 334 -12.33 15.42 4.62
N VAL A 335 -12.13 14.22 5.14
CA VAL A 335 -13.21 13.27 5.46
C VAL A 335 -13.95 13.72 6.72
N PRO A 336 -15.28 14.02 6.65
CA PRO A 336 -16.07 14.33 7.84
C PRO A 336 -16.15 13.14 8.79
N LEU A 337 -16.12 13.40 10.11
CA LEU A 337 -16.24 12.36 11.14
C LEU A 337 -17.54 11.54 11.00
N ALA A 338 -18.64 12.15 10.56
CA ALA A 338 -19.89 11.46 10.29
C ALA A 338 -19.77 10.41 9.18
N ASN A 339 -18.97 10.68 8.15
CA ASN A 339 -18.71 9.72 7.07
C ASN A 339 -17.77 8.60 7.52
N LEU A 340 -16.79 8.90 8.36
CA LEU A 340 -15.95 7.86 8.99
C LEU A 340 -16.79 6.95 9.90
N ASP A 341 -17.68 7.51 10.72
CA ASP A 341 -18.59 6.73 11.56
C ASP A 341 -19.49 5.82 10.71
N ALA A 342 -20.06 6.37 9.63
CA ALA A 342 -20.88 5.61 8.68
C ALA A 342 -20.10 4.47 7.98
N LEU A 343 -18.85 4.74 7.58
CA LEU A 343 -17.97 3.71 7.03
C LEU A 343 -17.77 2.56 8.01
N CYS A 344 -17.42 2.87 9.26
CA CYS A 344 -17.20 1.87 10.29
C CYS A 344 -18.49 1.05 10.58
N GLN A 345 -19.66 1.70 10.65
CA GLN A 345 -20.94 1.03 10.78
C GLN A 345 -21.24 0.09 9.60
N ALA A 346 -20.98 0.56 8.37
CA ALA A 346 -21.19 -0.23 7.17
C ALA A 346 -20.26 -1.45 7.13
N ILE A 347 -18.98 -1.28 7.49
CA ILE A 347 -18.02 -2.38 7.62
C ILE A 347 -18.55 -3.42 8.62
N GLU A 348 -18.93 -3.03 9.83
CA GLU A 348 -19.47 -3.99 10.83
C GLU A 348 -20.73 -4.71 10.33
N LYS A 349 -21.60 -3.98 9.62
CA LYS A 349 -22.86 -4.54 9.08
C LYS A 349 -22.61 -5.56 7.96
N TYR A 350 -21.64 -5.31 7.08
CA TYR A 350 -21.47 -6.09 5.85
C TYR A 350 -20.27 -7.04 5.85
N ARG A 351 -19.29 -6.90 6.76
CA ARG A 351 -18.10 -7.77 6.74
C ARG A 351 -18.39 -9.25 6.85
N CYS A 352 -19.47 -9.64 7.53
CA CYS A 352 -19.90 -11.04 7.68
C CYS A 352 -21.06 -11.43 6.74
N TYR A 353 -21.26 -10.67 5.65
CA TYR A 353 -22.41 -10.89 4.76
C TYR A 353 -22.45 -12.31 4.16
N TYR A 354 -21.29 -12.89 3.83
CA TYR A 354 -21.17 -14.21 3.22
C TYR A 354 -20.93 -15.35 4.21
N SER A 355 -20.87 -15.08 5.50
CA SER A 355 -20.64 -16.08 6.55
C SER A 355 -21.94 -16.74 7.05
N LYS A 356 -23.09 -16.27 6.56
CA LYS A 356 -24.43 -16.76 6.94
C LYS A 356 -24.86 -17.94 6.09
#